data_d78ca8dec9f330c584311b412ae896cb
#
_entry.id   d78ca8dec9f330c584311b412ae896cb
#
_cell.length_a   1.000
_cell.length_b   1.000
_cell.length_c   1.000
_cell.angle_alpha   90.00
_cell.angle_beta   90.00
_cell.angle_gamma   90.00
#
_symmetry.space_group_name_H-M   'P 1'
#
loop_
_entity.id
_entity.type
_entity.pdbx_description
1 polymer ?
#
loop_
_entity_poly.entity_id
_entity_poly.type
_entity_poly.pdbx_seq_one_letter_code
_entity_poly.pdbx_strand_id
1 'polypeptide(L)'
;MTIAGYAVIFTLNFHGISLYLYYRRRLILRVLSGIQPTGRLHIGNYFGAMRQHLQLQAENDAFYFIADYHALTSNPAPAEVARHTLDVTMDYLALGLDTKRTVFWRQSDVPEVTELTWLLSCITPMGLLQRCTSYKDKVAQGLSPNHGLFAYPVLQAADILSFDSDIVPVGADQKQHIEVTRDIAIRFNNAYGETFVVPEEHIIESVAVVPGVDGRKMSKSYGNTIEIFEPEESVQKKVMRIVTDSTPVEEPKDPEKCNIFALLKLVASEAELAEWENKYRNGGMGYGEAKKRLAELMTDYFKPFREKRAELEKNTDQVKQVLADGAERAKAVAAKTLARARNAVGLGNCYGK
;
A
#
# COMPACT_ATOMS: atom_id res chain seq x y z
N MET A 1 -7.62 -15.47 -21.75
CA MET A 1 -7.59 -16.86 -21.25
C MET A 1 -8.44 -16.89 -19.99
N THR A 2 -9.64 -17.43 -20.10
CA THR A 2 -10.68 -17.37 -19.05
C THR A 2 -10.33 -18.44 -18.00
N ILE A 3 -9.98 -18.01 -16.79
CA ILE A 3 -9.73 -18.93 -15.66
C ILE A 3 -11.09 -19.31 -15.08
N ALA A 4 -11.53 -20.54 -15.39
CA ALA A 4 -12.71 -21.13 -14.77
C ALA A 4 -12.43 -21.40 -13.29
N GLY A 5 -13.35 -20.93 -12.41
CA GLY A 5 -13.26 -21.12 -10.98
C GLY A 5 -13.30 -22.60 -10.60
N TYR A 6 -12.30 -23.04 -9.86
CA TYR A 6 -12.26 -24.39 -9.28
C TYR A 6 -13.01 -24.36 -7.94
N ALA A 7 -14.12 -25.09 -7.89
CA ALA A 7 -14.73 -25.47 -6.61
C ALA A 7 -13.93 -26.65 -6.03
N VAL A 8 -13.27 -26.48 -4.91
CA VAL A 8 -12.61 -27.58 -4.22
C VAL A 8 -13.64 -28.26 -3.32
N ILE A 9 -14.02 -29.50 -3.70
CA ILE A 9 -14.96 -30.32 -2.91
C ILE A 9 -14.13 -31.20 -2.00
N PHE A 10 -14.18 -30.98 -0.70
CA PHE A 10 -13.66 -31.90 0.30
C PHE A 10 -14.79 -32.85 0.75
N THR A 11 -14.59 -34.14 0.54
CA THR A 11 -15.49 -35.17 1.04
C THR A 11 -14.89 -35.75 2.33
N LEU A 12 -15.48 -35.42 3.48
CA LEU A 12 -15.17 -36.09 4.75
C LEU A 12 -16.25 -37.12 5.03
N ASN A 13 -15.89 -38.41 4.95
CA ASN A 13 -16.76 -39.51 5.37
C ASN A 13 -16.56 -39.82 6.84
N PHE A 14 -17.50 -39.45 7.67
CA PHE A 14 -17.60 -39.88 9.06
C PHE A 14 -18.95 -40.60 9.26
N HIS A 15 -18.91 -41.90 9.54
CA HIS A 15 -20.08 -42.71 9.93
C HIS A 15 -21.30 -42.63 8.99
N GLY A 16 -21.08 -42.66 7.68
CA GLY A 16 -22.20 -42.76 6.71
C GLY A 16 -22.95 -41.46 6.44
N ILE A 17 -22.49 -40.33 6.95
CA ILE A 17 -23.00 -38.99 6.64
C ILE A 17 -22.01 -38.26 5.77
N SER A 18 -22.39 -37.98 4.53
CA SER A 18 -21.58 -37.18 3.59
C SER A 18 -21.86 -35.70 3.83
N LEU A 19 -20.97 -35.00 4.52
CA LEU A 19 -21.07 -33.54 4.70
C LEU A 19 -20.37 -32.86 3.52
N TYR A 20 -21.13 -32.21 2.66
CA TYR A 20 -20.59 -31.38 1.59
C TYR A 20 -20.33 -29.98 2.12
N LEU A 21 -19.07 -29.64 2.43
CA LEU A 21 -18.66 -28.27 2.71
C LEU A 21 -18.42 -27.54 1.38
N TYR A 22 -19.39 -26.74 0.98
CA TYR A 22 -19.22 -25.80 -0.12
C TYR A 22 -18.41 -24.59 0.34
N TYR A 23 -17.11 -24.59 0.06
CA TYR A 23 -16.30 -23.38 0.20
C TYR A 23 -16.51 -22.51 -1.04
N ARG A 24 -17.42 -21.53 -0.92
CA ARG A 24 -17.64 -20.56 -1.98
C ARG A 24 -16.53 -19.53 -1.94
N ARG A 25 -15.37 -19.82 -2.59
CA ARG A 25 -14.37 -18.80 -2.82
C ARG A 25 -14.98 -17.73 -3.72
N ARG A 26 -14.99 -16.46 -3.31
CA ARG A 26 -15.40 -15.36 -4.19
C ARG A 26 -14.51 -15.43 -5.44
N LEU A 27 -15.12 -15.39 -6.61
CA LEU A 27 -14.40 -15.31 -7.89
C LEU A 27 -13.60 -14.01 -8.02
N ILE A 28 -14.04 -12.97 -7.32
CA ILE A 28 -13.43 -11.65 -7.22
C ILE A 28 -13.14 -11.41 -5.74
N LEU A 29 -11.85 -11.24 -5.39
CA LEU A 29 -11.42 -10.99 -4.02
C LEU A 29 -11.55 -9.51 -3.69
N ARG A 30 -11.91 -9.19 -2.44
CA ARG A 30 -11.84 -7.82 -1.96
C ARG A 30 -10.44 -7.51 -1.45
N VAL A 31 -9.83 -6.52 -2.10
CA VAL A 31 -8.48 -6.05 -1.80
C VAL A 31 -8.58 -4.72 -1.08
N LEU A 32 -7.94 -4.60 0.09
CA LEU A 32 -7.84 -3.32 0.80
C LEU A 32 -6.39 -2.89 0.94
N SER A 33 -6.11 -1.63 0.67
CA SER A 33 -4.82 -1.02 0.99
C SER A 33 -4.97 0.44 1.40
N GLY A 34 -4.12 0.88 2.32
CA GLY A 34 -4.06 2.26 2.78
C GLY A 34 -2.70 2.89 2.52
N ILE A 35 -2.68 4.16 2.19
CA ILE A 35 -1.46 4.95 2.06
C ILE A 35 -1.51 6.17 2.97
N GLN A 36 -0.46 6.38 3.75
CA GLN A 36 -0.36 7.58 4.57
C GLN A 36 -0.03 8.81 3.70
N PRO A 37 -0.67 9.96 3.94
CA PRO A 37 -0.39 11.21 3.25
C PRO A 37 0.90 11.85 3.80
N THR A 38 2.06 11.31 3.43
CA THR A 38 3.38 11.72 3.95
C THR A 38 4.21 12.56 2.97
N GLY A 39 3.55 13.33 2.12
CA GLY A 39 4.18 14.19 1.11
C GLY A 39 4.41 13.48 -0.23
N ARG A 40 5.20 14.09 -1.12
CA ARG A 40 5.37 13.66 -2.50
C ARG A 40 5.86 12.22 -2.64
N LEU A 41 5.31 11.52 -3.61
CA LEU A 41 5.68 10.15 -3.91
C LEU A 41 6.97 10.08 -4.74
N HIS A 42 7.82 9.12 -4.42
CA HIS A 42 9.03 8.82 -5.16
C HIS A 42 8.93 7.49 -5.91
N ILE A 43 9.81 7.27 -6.86
CA ILE A 43 9.79 6.07 -7.71
C ILE A 43 9.86 4.77 -6.91
N GLY A 44 10.50 4.79 -5.72
CA GLY A 44 10.50 3.66 -4.79
C GLY A 44 9.11 3.33 -4.24
N ASN A 45 8.23 4.31 -4.02
CA ASN A 45 6.84 4.06 -3.64
C ASN A 45 6.05 3.44 -4.81
N TYR A 46 6.28 3.97 -6.03
CA TYR A 46 5.58 3.49 -7.20
C TYR A 46 5.92 2.04 -7.53
N PHE A 47 7.20 1.73 -7.72
CA PHE A 47 7.62 0.39 -8.08
C PHE A 47 7.53 -0.60 -6.92
N GLY A 48 7.64 -0.13 -5.66
CA GLY A 48 7.58 -0.96 -4.47
C GLY A 48 6.18 -1.37 -4.03
N ALA A 49 5.14 -0.58 -4.36
CA ALA A 49 3.78 -0.86 -3.90
C ALA A 49 2.70 -0.39 -4.88
N MET A 50 2.71 0.88 -5.31
CA MET A 50 1.57 1.47 -6.02
C MET A 50 1.29 0.78 -7.35
N ARG A 51 2.32 0.43 -8.13
CA ARG A 51 2.17 -0.29 -9.39
C ARG A 51 1.39 -1.59 -9.24
N GLN A 52 1.61 -2.31 -8.15
CA GLN A 52 0.88 -3.54 -7.86
C GLN A 52 -0.55 -3.26 -7.42
N HIS A 53 -0.80 -2.21 -6.62
CA HIS A 53 -2.17 -1.78 -6.31
C HIS A 53 -2.96 -1.47 -7.59
N LEU A 54 -2.33 -0.75 -8.54
CA LEU A 54 -2.95 -0.44 -9.83
C LEU A 54 -3.19 -1.68 -10.71
N GLN A 55 -2.38 -2.73 -10.57
CA GLN A 55 -2.61 -4.01 -11.23
C GLN A 55 -3.74 -4.79 -10.56
N LEU A 56 -3.77 -4.85 -9.24
CA LEU A 56 -4.79 -5.58 -8.47
C LEU A 56 -6.21 -5.03 -8.69
N GLN A 57 -6.38 -3.73 -8.93
CA GLN A 57 -7.70 -3.14 -9.22
C GLN A 57 -8.34 -3.68 -10.50
N ALA A 58 -7.54 -4.21 -11.44
CA ALA A 58 -8.05 -4.69 -12.71
C ALA A 58 -8.86 -6.00 -12.57
N GLU A 59 -8.53 -6.83 -11.58
CA GLU A 59 -9.05 -8.18 -11.40
C GLU A 59 -9.84 -8.38 -10.10
N ASN A 60 -9.85 -7.37 -9.21
CA ASN A 60 -10.41 -7.48 -7.86
C ASN A 60 -11.38 -6.35 -7.52
N ASP A 61 -12.17 -6.54 -6.45
CA ASP A 61 -12.99 -5.51 -5.81
C ASP A 61 -12.08 -4.65 -4.91
N ALA A 62 -11.50 -3.59 -5.49
CA ALA A 62 -10.43 -2.83 -4.86
C ALA A 62 -10.96 -1.67 -4.01
N PHE A 63 -10.49 -1.60 -2.77
CA PHE A 63 -10.76 -0.58 -1.77
C PHE A 63 -9.44 0.05 -1.34
N TYR A 64 -9.19 1.30 -1.73
CA TYR A 64 -7.97 2.02 -1.38
C TYR A 64 -8.29 3.31 -0.66
N PHE A 65 -7.55 3.61 0.40
CA PHE A 65 -7.81 4.79 1.20
C PHE A 65 -6.56 5.57 1.57
N ILE A 66 -6.74 6.85 1.82
CA ILE A 66 -5.71 7.71 2.36
C ILE A 66 -5.82 7.68 3.88
N ALA A 67 -4.79 7.15 4.53
CA ALA A 67 -4.74 6.87 5.95
C ALA A 67 -4.36 8.13 6.76
N ASP A 68 -5.23 9.14 6.75
CA ASP A 68 -4.99 10.43 7.40
C ASP A 68 -5.07 10.35 8.93
N TYR A 69 -5.91 9.50 9.52
CA TYR A 69 -5.88 9.24 10.96
C TYR A 69 -4.55 8.61 11.40
N HIS A 70 -4.01 7.66 10.63
CA HIS A 70 -2.71 7.07 10.94
C HIS A 70 -1.57 8.10 10.87
N ALA A 71 -1.66 9.09 9.98
CA ALA A 71 -0.67 10.15 9.89
C ALA A 71 -0.60 11.00 11.17
N LEU A 72 -1.70 11.14 11.89
CA LEU A 72 -1.76 11.93 13.14
C LEU A 72 -0.87 11.35 14.26
N THR A 73 -0.47 10.08 14.18
CA THR A 73 0.44 9.48 15.17
C THR A 73 1.80 10.15 15.26
N SER A 74 2.20 10.87 14.19
CA SER A 74 3.45 11.66 14.12
C SER A 74 3.25 13.17 14.40
N ASN A 75 2.04 13.61 14.77
CA ASN A 75 1.68 14.99 15.05
C ASN A 75 2.07 15.99 13.93
N PRO A 76 1.68 15.76 12.68
CA PRO A 76 1.99 16.66 11.58
C PRO A 76 1.22 18.00 11.73
N ALA A 77 1.73 19.04 11.06
CA ALA A 77 1.00 20.32 11.02
C ALA A 77 -0.34 20.14 10.25
N PRO A 78 -1.47 20.72 10.74
CA PRO A 78 -2.79 20.52 10.10
C PRO A 78 -2.83 20.85 8.61
N ALA A 79 -2.16 21.92 8.20
CA ALA A 79 -2.06 22.34 6.80
C ALA A 79 -1.32 21.31 5.93
N GLU A 80 -0.36 20.58 6.51
CA GLU A 80 0.38 19.53 5.82
C GLU A 80 -0.49 18.29 5.57
N VAL A 81 -1.29 17.88 6.56
CA VAL A 81 -2.21 16.76 6.41
C VAL A 81 -3.17 16.99 5.24
N ALA A 82 -3.82 18.17 5.23
CA ALA A 82 -4.77 18.51 4.16
C ALA A 82 -4.11 18.56 2.77
N ARG A 83 -2.94 19.21 2.68
CA ARG A 83 -2.18 19.31 1.43
C ARG A 83 -1.73 17.94 0.94
N HIS A 84 -1.08 17.14 1.81
CA HIS A 84 -0.56 15.83 1.43
C HIS A 84 -1.67 14.84 1.08
N THR A 85 -2.85 14.94 1.72
CA THR A 85 -4.03 14.15 1.34
C THR A 85 -4.43 14.43 -0.11
N LEU A 86 -4.51 15.70 -0.48
CA LEU A 86 -4.86 16.10 -1.83
C LEU A 86 -3.76 15.70 -2.84
N ASP A 87 -2.49 15.90 -2.48
CA ASP A 87 -1.34 15.51 -3.31
C ASP A 87 -1.34 14.01 -3.61
N VAL A 88 -1.46 13.16 -2.59
CA VAL A 88 -1.51 11.69 -2.75
C VAL A 88 -2.72 11.27 -3.58
N THR A 89 -3.88 11.93 -3.41
CA THR A 89 -5.07 11.66 -4.25
C THR A 89 -4.76 11.90 -5.71
N MET A 90 -4.23 13.08 -6.05
CA MET A 90 -3.87 13.42 -7.42
C MET A 90 -2.80 12.49 -7.98
N ASP A 91 -1.85 12.08 -7.16
CA ASP A 91 -0.79 11.14 -7.55
C ASP A 91 -1.38 9.78 -7.94
N TYR A 92 -2.30 9.21 -7.16
CA TYR A 92 -2.96 7.95 -7.49
C TYR A 92 -3.78 8.05 -8.78
N LEU A 93 -4.55 9.14 -8.94
CA LEU A 93 -5.34 9.38 -10.14
C LEU A 93 -4.44 9.55 -11.39
N ALA A 94 -3.34 10.27 -11.24
CA ALA A 94 -2.38 10.46 -12.32
C ALA A 94 -1.70 9.15 -12.74
N LEU A 95 -1.39 8.29 -11.78
CA LEU A 95 -0.74 6.99 -11.99
C LEU A 95 -1.69 5.91 -12.52
N GLY A 96 -2.98 6.21 -12.68
CA GLY A 96 -3.93 5.32 -13.36
C GLY A 96 -4.92 4.61 -12.44
N LEU A 97 -5.20 5.16 -11.25
CA LEU A 97 -6.30 4.67 -10.42
C LEU A 97 -7.63 4.89 -11.15
N ASP A 98 -8.37 3.82 -11.39
CA ASP A 98 -9.71 3.84 -11.99
C ASP A 98 -10.79 3.90 -10.91
N THR A 99 -11.32 5.10 -10.66
CA THR A 99 -12.35 5.34 -9.63
C THR A 99 -13.73 4.75 -9.96
N LYS A 100 -13.95 4.29 -11.19
CA LYS A 100 -15.17 3.55 -11.56
C LYS A 100 -15.14 2.12 -11.01
N ARG A 101 -13.96 1.53 -10.95
CA ARG A 101 -13.73 0.17 -10.43
C ARG A 101 -13.35 0.17 -8.97
N THR A 102 -12.46 1.07 -8.56
CA THR A 102 -11.92 1.18 -7.21
C THR A 102 -12.74 2.10 -6.35
N VAL A 103 -13.03 1.71 -5.12
CA VAL A 103 -13.50 2.61 -4.07
C VAL A 103 -12.28 3.32 -3.51
N PHE A 104 -12.20 4.66 -3.67
CA PHE A 104 -11.06 5.43 -3.22
C PHE A 104 -11.50 6.61 -2.38
N TRP A 105 -11.08 6.67 -1.11
CA TRP A 105 -11.57 7.65 -0.15
C TRP A 105 -10.49 8.09 0.83
N ARG A 106 -10.78 9.12 1.62
CA ARG A 106 -10.01 9.54 2.78
C ARG A 106 -10.56 8.83 4.03
N GLN A 107 -9.70 8.23 4.84
CA GLN A 107 -10.09 7.43 6.02
C GLN A 107 -11.03 8.20 6.95
N SER A 108 -10.74 9.47 7.23
CA SER A 108 -11.53 10.31 8.12
C SER A 108 -12.94 10.63 7.60
N ASP A 109 -13.24 10.38 6.34
CA ASP A 109 -14.59 10.54 5.80
C ASP A 109 -15.51 9.34 6.10
N VAL A 110 -14.98 8.26 6.72
CA VAL A 110 -15.73 7.05 7.10
C VAL A 110 -15.62 6.85 8.62
N PRO A 111 -16.39 7.60 9.43
CA PRO A 111 -16.28 7.58 10.89
C PRO A 111 -16.65 6.21 11.51
N GLU A 112 -17.36 5.34 10.81
CA GLU A 112 -17.70 3.97 11.21
C GLU A 112 -16.47 3.18 11.64
N VAL A 113 -15.33 3.42 11.01
CA VAL A 113 -14.04 2.78 11.34
C VAL A 113 -13.60 3.13 12.76
N THR A 114 -13.81 4.38 13.20
CA THR A 114 -13.41 4.79 14.55
C THR A 114 -14.30 4.21 15.64
N GLU A 115 -15.59 4.03 15.37
CA GLU A 115 -16.48 3.32 16.29
C GLU A 115 -16.10 1.84 16.37
N LEU A 116 -15.84 1.21 15.23
CA LEU A 116 -15.36 -0.18 15.22
C LEU A 116 -14.03 -0.32 15.96
N THR A 117 -13.12 0.65 15.83
CA THR A 117 -11.87 0.68 16.61
C THR A 117 -12.13 0.61 18.11
N TRP A 118 -13.13 1.30 18.62
CA TRP A 118 -13.52 1.21 20.02
C TRP A 118 -13.97 -0.18 20.42
N LEU A 119 -14.87 -0.79 19.64
CA LEU A 119 -15.36 -2.14 19.92
C LEU A 119 -14.22 -3.17 19.94
N LEU A 120 -13.30 -3.08 18.96
CA LEU A 120 -12.12 -3.94 18.89
C LEU A 120 -11.12 -3.66 20.02
N SER A 121 -10.99 -2.42 20.48
CA SER A 121 -10.11 -2.06 21.61
C SER A 121 -10.53 -2.76 22.89
N CYS A 122 -11.85 -2.95 23.11
CA CYS A 122 -12.38 -3.60 24.32
C CYS A 122 -12.03 -5.10 24.39
N ILE A 123 -11.66 -5.73 23.28
CA ILE A 123 -11.29 -7.16 23.23
C ILE A 123 -9.80 -7.39 22.97
N THR A 124 -9.05 -6.35 22.65
CA THR A 124 -7.63 -6.43 22.31
C THR A 124 -6.76 -6.43 23.59
N PRO A 125 -5.99 -7.50 23.89
CA PRO A 125 -5.14 -7.51 25.06
C PRO A 125 -3.98 -6.51 24.94
N MET A 126 -3.69 -5.77 26.01
CA MET A 126 -2.56 -4.82 26.08
C MET A 126 -1.22 -5.48 25.67
N GLY A 127 -0.97 -6.73 26.12
CA GLY A 127 0.23 -7.47 25.78
C GLY A 127 0.40 -7.76 24.28
N LEU A 128 -0.68 -7.79 23.48
CA LEU A 128 -0.60 -7.91 22.04
C LEU A 128 0.02 -6.62 21.44
N LEU A 129 -0.48 -5.47 21.83
CA LEU A 129 -0.01 -4.17 21.36
C LEU A 129 1.43 -3.86 21.81
N GLN A 130 1.78 -4.23 23.03
CA GLN A 130 3.16 -4.07 23.56
C GLN A 130 4.21 -4.84 22.76
N ARG A 131 3.83 -5.89 22.03
CA ARG A 131 4.73 -6.67 21.19
C ARG A 131 4.89 -6.10 19.77
N CYS A 132 4.07 -5.12 19.38
CA CYS A 132 4.17 -4.50 18.05
C CYS A 132 5.50 -3.75 17.88
N THR A 133 6.13 -3.93 16.73
CA THR A 133 7.48 -3.44 16.43
C THR A 133 7.58 -1.93 16.55
N SER A 134 6.65 -1.18 15.94
CA SER A 134 6.71 0.29 15.92
C SER A 134 6.66 0.93 17.32
N TYR A 135 5.90 0.34 18.25
CA TYR A 135 5.89 0.80 19.63
C TYR A 135 7.23 0.55 20.31
N LYS A 136 7.77 -0.69 20.17
CA LYS A 136 9.07 -1.07 20.75
C LYS A 136 10.20 -0.22 20.22
N ASP A 137 10.24 0.03 18.91
CA ASP A 137 11.29 0.82 18.27
C ASP A 137 11.32 2.25 18.79
N LYS A 138 10.15 2.87 18.96
CA LYS A 138 10.05 4.23 19.52
C LYS A 138 10.49 4.28 20.98
N VAL A 139 10.10 3.31 21.79
CA VAL A 139 10.54 3.19 23.18
C VAL A 139 12.06 2.95 23.26
N ALA A 140 12.59 2.08 22.41
CA ALA A 140 14.03 1.79 22.34
C ALA A 140 14.87 3.00 21.92
N GLN A 141 14.31 3.90 21.12
CA GLN A 141 14.92 5.18 20.71
C GLN A 141 14.82 6.27 21.80
N GLY A 142 14.25 5.97 22.97
CA GLY A 142 14.04 6.92 24.06
C GLY A 142 12.98 7.98 23.77
N LEU A 143 12.14 7.79 22.76
CA LEU A 143 11.03 8.67 22.44
C LEU A 143 9.83 8.35 23.32
N SER A 144 9.06 9.38 23.70
CA SER A 144 7.79 9.21 24.43
C SER A 144 6.67 8.91 23.43
N PRO A 145 6.20 7.67 23.31
CA PRO A 145 5.12 7.34 22.39
C PRO A 145 3.79 7.90 22.94
N ASN A 146 3.01 8.50 22.05
CA ASN A 146 1.63 8.87 22.39
C ASN A 146 0.69 7.66 22.36
N HIS A 147 -0.52 7.79 22.92
CA HIS A 147 -1.51 6.72 22.94
C HIS A 147 -1.88 6.26 21.51
N GLY A 148 -1.99 7.18 20.54
CA GLY A 148 -2.29 6.83 19.15
C GLY A 148 -1.23 5.89 18.54
N LEU A 149 0.05 6.12 18.83
CA LEU A 149 1.13 5.23 18.38
C LEU A 149 1.06 3.84 19.05
N PHE A 150 0.53 3.74 20.27
CA PHE A 150 0.31 2.46 20.93
C PHE A 150 -0.91 1.72 20.37
N ALA A 151 -1.99 2.45 20.07
CA ALA A 151 -3.28 1.89 19.70
C ALA A 151 -3.52 1.77 18.18
N TYR A 152 -2.66 2.37 17.32
CA TYR A 152 -2.90 2.37 15.87
C TYR A 152 -3.07 0.96 15.24
N PRO A 153 -2.49 -0.15 15.78
CA PRO A 153 -2.74 -1.48 15.21
C PRO A 153 -4.21 -1.91 15.34
N VAL A 154 -4.94 -1.39 16.35
CA VAL A 154 -6.39 -1.64 16.48
C VAL A 154 -7.16 -0.82 15.45
N LEU A 155 -6.77 0.42 15.18
CA LEU A 155 -7.35 1.22 14.11
C LEU A 155 -7.10 0.56 12.75
N GLN A 156 -5.89 0.05 12.50
CA GLN A 156 -5.59 -0.69 11.26
C GLN A 156 -6.42 -1.98 11.14
N ALA A 157 -6.64 -2.69 12.24
CA ALA A 157 -7.54 -3.83 12.24
C ALA A 157 -8.99 -3.42 11.89
N ALA A 158 -9.45 -2.29 12.44
CA ALA A 158 -10.77 -1.74 12.10
C ALA A 158 -10.86 -1.33 10.63
N ASP A 159 -9.83 -0.68 10.06
CA ASP A 159 -9.77 -0.37 8.63
C ASP A 159 -9.97 -1.63 7.77
N ILE A 160 -9.28 -2.72 8.10
CA ILE A 160 -9.33 -3.96 7.33
C ILE A 160 -10.67 -4.67 7.51
N LEU A 161 -11.12 -4.82 8.74
CA LEU A 161 -12.32 -5.60 9.08
C LEU A 161 -13.62 -4.89 8.68
N SER A 162 -13.65 -3.54 8.66
CA SER A 162 -14.83 -2.77 8.23
C SER A 162 -15.29 -3.09 6.83
N PHE A 163 -14.40 -3.55 5.97
CA PHE A 163 -14.67 -3.78 4.56
C PHE A 163 -14.76 -5.26 4.18
N ASP A 164 -14.77 -6.20 5.14
CA ASP A 164 -14.75 -7.64 4.85
C ASP A 164 -13.67 -8.00 3.83
N SER A 165 -12.46 -7.48 4.03
CA SER A 165 -11.34 -7.63 3.09
C SER A 165 -10.85 -9.07 3.07
N ASP A 166 -10.74 -9.65 1.87
CA ASP A 166 -10.22 -11.00 1.69
C ASP A 166 -8.69 -11.00 1.75
N ILE A 167 -8.06 -10.00 1.11
CA ILE A 167 -6.59 -9.85 1.06
C ILE A 167 -6.16 -8.41 1.31
N VAL A 168 -5.02 -8.27 1.96
CA VAL A 168 -4.36 -6.98 2.21
C VAL A 168 -2.94 -7.06 1.65
N PRO A 169 -2.67 -6.41 0.51
CA PRO A 169 -1.35 -6.39 -0.11
C PRO A 169 -0.42 -5.51 0.72
N VAL A 170 0.60 -6.11 1.33
CA VAL A 170 1.54 -5.44 2.22
C VAL A 170 2.98 -5.85 1.95
N GLY A 171 3.92 -4.96 2.24
CA GLY A 171 5.33 -5.31 2.34
C GLY A 171 5.60 -6.24 3.52
N ALA A 172 6.73 -6.95 3.49
CA ALA A 172 7.13 -7.89 4.53
C ALA A 172 7.21 -7.25 5.93
N ASP A 173 7.51 -5.95 6.02
CA ASP A 173 7.56 -5.16 7.26
C ASP A 173 6.18 -4.96 7.90
N GLN A 174 5.09 -5.11 7.14
CA GLN A 174 3.71 -4.97 7.61
C GLN A 174 3.05 -6.30 7.98
N LYS A 175 3.74 -7.44 7.80
CA LYS A 175 3.21 -8.76 8.09
C LYS A 175 2.66 -8.87 9.52
N GLN A 176 3.40 -8.37 10.51
CA GLN A 176 2.98 -8.39 11.92
C GLN A 176 1.64 -7.69 12.15
N HIS A 177 1.35 -6.61 11.41
CA HIS A 177 0.08 -5.89 11.56
C HIS A 177 -1.11 -6.69 11.04
N ILE A 178 -0.90 -7.48 9.97
CA ILE A 178 -1.95 -8.38 9.47
C ILE A 178 -2.18 -9.53 10.45
N GLU A 179 -1.12 -10.10 11.04
CA GLU A 179 -1.24 -11.11 12.10
C GLU A 179 -2.02 -10.56 13.31
N VAL A 180 -1.74 -9.33 13.75
CA VAL A 180 -2.49 -8.65 14.82
C VAL A 180 -3.97 -8.48 14.45
N THR A 181 -4.27 -8.08 13.22
CA THR A 181 -5.64 -7.96 12.72
C THR A 181 -6.37 -9.29 12.76
N ARG A 182 -5.73 -10.36 12.31
CA ARG A 182 -6.26 -11.73 12.35
C ARG A 182 -6.55 -12.18 13.78
N ASP A 183 -5.61 -11.96 14.68
CA ASP A 183 -5.77 -12.27 16.11
C ASP A 183 -6.97 -11.55 16.72
N ILE A 184 -7.16 -10.26 16.41
CA ILE A 184 -8.29 -9.46 16.90
C ILE A 184 -9.62 -9.99 16.31
N ALA A 185 -9.67 -10.28 15.00
CA ALA A 185 -10.86 -10.82 14.34
C ALA A 185 -11.27 -12.17 14.92
N ILE A 186 -10.31 -13.09 15.11
CA ILE A 186 -10.54 -14.42 15.69
C ILE A 186 -11.05 -14.30 17.13
N ARG A 187 -10.46 -13.41 17.93
CA ARG A 187 -10.90 -13.17 19.33
C ARG A 187 -12.32 -12.64 19.39
N PHE A 188 -12.66 -11.70 18.51
CA PHE A 188 -14.01 -11.15 18.44
C PHE A 188 -15.01 -12.23 18.03
N ASN A 189 -14.72 -12.98 16.98
CA ASN A 189 -15.59 -14.05 16.48
C ASN A 189 -15.78 -15.16 17.55
N ASN A 190 -14.75 -15.51 18.31
CA ASN A 190 -14.85 -16.49 19.39
C ASN A 190 -15.68 -15.98 20.57
N ALA A 191 -15.63 -14.68 20.88
CA ALA A 191 -16.34 -14.10 22.00
C ALA A 191 -17.84 -13.80 21.71
N TYR A 192 -18.14 -13.37 20.47
CA TYR A 192 -19.44 -12.83 20.12
C TYR A 192 -20.12 -13.51 18.94
N GLY A 193 -19.52 -14.56 18.39
CA GLY A 193 -20.01 -15.25 17.18
C GLY A 193 -19.38 -14.72 15.90
N GLU A 194 -19.48 -15.48 14.81
CA GLU A 194 -18.89 -15.14 13.51
C GLU A 194 -19.43 -13.82 12.97
N THR A 195 -18.59 -12.80 13.02
CA THR A 195 -18.92 -11.42 12.66
C THR A 195 -18.00 -10.89 11.56
N PHE A 196 -16.69 -11.16 11.67
CA PHE A 196 -15.68 -10.64 10.75
C PHE A 196 -15.09 -11.73 9.86
N VAL A 197 -14.84 -11.37 8.61
CA VAL A 197 -13.96 -12.13 7.72
C VAL A 197 -12.52 -12.01 8.25
N VAL A 198 -11.83 -13.14 8.43
CA VAL A 198 -10.42 -13.13 8.83
C VAL A 198 -9.59 -12.95 7.57
N PRO A 199 -8.89 -11.81 7.40
CA PRO A 199 -8.17 -11.51 6.16
C PRO A 199 -6.97 -12.43 5.99
N GLU A 200 -6.58 -12.69 4.73
CA GLU A 200 -5.31 -13.33 4.40
C GLU A 200 -4.25 -12.27 4.09
N GLU A 201 -3.02 -12.53 4.52
CA GLU A 201 -1.89 -11.72 4.10
C GLU A 201 -1.55 -12.02 2.64
N HIS A 202 -1.44 -10.98 1.83
CA HIS A 202 -0.86 -11.08 0.51
C HIS A 202 0.47 -10.33 0.54
N ILE A 203 1.55 -11.08 0.87
CA ILE A 203 2.88 -10.48 0.84
C ILE A 203 3.19 -10.20 -0.61
N ILE A 204 3.28 -8.92 -0.92
CA ILE A 204 3.85 -8.48 -2.17
C ILE A 204 5.29 -8.95 -2.16
N GLU A 205 5.61 -9.99 -2.95
CA GLU A 205 7.01 -10.34 -3.20
C GLU A 205 7.72 -9.06 -3.60
N SER A 206 8.64 -8.63 -2.75
CA SER A 206 9.25 -7.32 -2.87
C SER A 206 9.81 -7.17 -4.29
N VAL A 207 9.20 -6.30 -5.08
CA VAL A 207 9.94 -5.70 -6.19
C VAL A 207 11.28 -5.28 -5.58
N ALA A 208 12.37 -5.68 -6.22
CA ALA A 208 13.72 -5.48 -5.72
C ALA A 208 13.85 -4.08 -5.09
N VAL A 209 14.49 -4.00 -3.93
CA VAL A 209 14.66 -2.74 -3.20
C VAL A 209 15.09 -1.65 -4.18
N VAL A 210 14.26 -0.65 -4.41
CA VAL A 210 14.58 0.45 -5.33
C VAL A 210 15.68 1.28 -4.68
N PRO A 211 16.90 1.34 -5.25
CA PRO A 211 17.98 2.10 -4.69
C PRO A 211 17.74 3.61 -4.84
N GLY A 212 18.08 4.37 -3.81
CA GLY A 212 18.18 5.83 -3.86
C GLY A 212 19.46 6.29 -4.54
N VAL A 213 19.63 7.61 -4.64
CA VAL A 213 20.84 8.21 -5.27
C VAL A 213 22.13 7.84 -4.54
N ASP A 214 22.07 7.44 -3.29
CA ASP A 214 23.18 7.03 -2.43
C ASP A 214 23.38 5.49 -2.38
N GLY A 215 22.61 4.73 -3.14
CA GLY A 215 22.67 3.27 -3.21
C GLY A 215 21.93 2.53 -2.10
N ARG A 216 21.51 3.20 -1.03
CA ARG A 216 20.66 2.62 0.01
C ARG A 216 19.21 2.54 -0.49
N LYS A 217 18.35 1.79 0.20
CA LYS A 217 16.90 1.80 -0.07
C LYS A 217 16.39 3.24 -0.16
N MET A 218 15.67 3.55 -1.24
CA MET A 218 15.08 4.87 -1.44
C MET A 218 14.11 5.22 -0.33
N SER A 219 14.35 6.33 0.36
CA SER A 219 13.51 6.80 1.47
C SER A 219 13.65 8.31 1.66
N LYS A 220 12.54 8.97 1.99
CA LYS A 220 12.51 10.40 2.31
C LYS A 220 13.41 10.75 3.51
N SER A 221 13.47 9.88 4.52
CA SER A 221 14.29 10.07 5.70
C SER A 221 15.80 10.10 5.41
N TYR A 222 16.23 9.52 4.28
CA TYR A 222 17.63 9.57 3.85
C TYR A 222 17.92 10.69 2.86
N GLY A 223 16.90 11.42 2.39
CA GLY A 223 17.08 12.47 1.39
C GLY A 223 17.59 11.96 0.02
N ASN A 224 17.44 10.68 -0.27
CA ASN A 224 17.99 9.98 -1.43
C ASN A 224 16.95 9.68 -2.53
N THR A 225 15.81 10.38 -2.52
CA THR A 225 14.67 10.10 -3.38
C THR A 225 14.74 10.77 -4.75
N ILE A 226 14.19 10.07 -5.75
CA ILE A 226 13.80 10.65 -7.05
C ILE A 226 12.26 10.67 -7.04
N GLU A 227 11.67 11.87 -7.07
CA GLU A 227 10.21 12.03 -7.04
C GLU A 227 9.62 11.78 -8.43
N ILE A 228 8.37 11.25 -8.49
CA ILE A 228 7.70 10.90 -9.75
C ILE A 228 7.35 12.16 -10.55
N PHE A 229 6.87 13.18 -9.84
CA PHE A 229 6.29 14.40 -10.43
C PHE A 229 7.23 15.62 -10.35
N GLU A 230 8.53 15.40 -10.10
CA GLU A 230 9.50 16.49 -10.13
C GLU A 230 9.86 16.89 -11.59
N PRO A 231 10.35 18.12 -11.80
CA PRO A 231 10.77 18.57 -13.11
C PRO A 231 11.86 17.68 -13.72
N GLU A 232 11.85 17.50 -15.03
CA GLU A 232 12.79 16.64 -15.76
C GLU A 232 14.26 16.97 -15.48
N GLU A 233 14.59 18.26 -15.40
CA GLU A 233 15.95 18.73 -15.05
C GLU A 233 16.38 18.26 -13.64
N SER A 234 15.44 18.19 -12.70
CA SER A 234 15.70 17.70 -11.36
C SER A 234 15.97 16.19 -11.38
N VAL A 235 15.15 15.42 -12.11
CA VAL A 235 15.37 13.98 -12.32
C VAL A 235 16.75 13.74 -12.91
N GLN A 236 17.11 14.45 -13.97
CA GLN A 236 18.40 14.32 -14.63
C GLN A 236 19.57 14.62 -13.67
N LYS A 237 19.50 15.72 -12.90
CA LYS A 237 20.53 16.09 -11.90
C LYS A 237 20.68 15.00 -10.83
N LYS A 238 19.57 14.43 -10.33
CA LYS A 238 19.57 13.37 -9.31
C LYS A 238 20.16 12.07 -9.87
N VAL A 239 19.76 11.66 -11.08
CA VAL A 239 20.26 10.44 -11.73
C VAL A 239 21.78 10.55 -11.95
N MET A 240 22.27 11.71 -12.39
CA MET A 240 23.72 11.92 -12.57
C MET A 240 24.52 11.81 -11.27
N ARG A 241 23.89 11.99 -10.11
CA ARG A 241 24.52 11.89 -8.76
C ARG A 241 24.44 10.48 -8.17
N ILE A 242 23.79 9.51 -8.82
CA ILE A 242 23.73 8.13 -8.32
C ILE A 242 25.15 7.60 -8.08
N VAL A 243 25.36 7.05 -6.89
CA VAL A 243 26.65 6.49 -6.49
C VAL A 243 26.97 5.23 -7.30
N THR A 244 28.21 5.17 -7.82
CA THR A 244 28.76 4.01 -8.52
C THR A 244 30.09 3.63 -7.87
N ASP A 245 30.59 2.44 -8.18
CA ASP A 245 31.96 2.07 -7.85
C ASP A 245 32.97 2.82 -8.74
N SER A 246 34.26 2.56 -8.53
CA SER A 246 35.39 3.19 -9.24
C SER A 246 35.91 2.33 -10.41
N THR A 247 35.13 1.35 -10.90
CA THR A 247 35.57 0.47 -12.00
C THR A 247 35.87 1.29 -13.27
N PRO A 248 37.08 1.18 -13.85
CA PRO A 248 37.46 1.88 -15.06
C PRO A 248 36.54 1.58 -16.25
N VAL A 249 36.57 2.47 -17.25
CA VAL A 249 35.71 2.33 -18.45
C VAL A 249 35.98 1.04 -19.19
N GLU A 250 37.24 0.64 -19.29
CA GLU A 250 37.72 -0.51 -20.05
C GLU A 250 37.38 -1.84 -19.39
N GLU A 251 37.13 -1.84 -18.08
CA GLU A 251 36.87 -3.06 -17.34
C GLU A 251 35.38 -3.46 -17.33
N PRO A 252 35.08 -4.77 -17.35
CA PRO A 252 33.73 -5.30 -17.13
C PRO A 252 33.14 -4.85 -15.79
N LYS A 253 31.84 -4.59 -15.78
CA LYS A 253 31.08 -4.16 -14.60
C LYS A 253 30.03 -5.18 -14.25
N ASP A 254 29.78 -5.38 -12.96
CA ASP A 254 28.74 -6.29 -12.47
C ASP A 254 27.38 -5.59 -12.46
N PRO A 255 26.44 -5.94 -13.38
CA PRO A 255 25.12 -5.32 -13.43
C PRO A 255 24.29 -5.59 -12.16
N GLU A 256 24.51 -6.74 -11.49
CA GLU A 256 23.70 -7.10 -10.31
C GLU A 256 24.08 -6.26 -9.06
N LYS A 257 25.27 -5.68 -9.03
CA LYS A 257 25.72 -4.79 -7.94
C LYS A 257 25.57 -3.31 -8.25
N CYS A 258 25.12 -2.98 -9.46
CA CYS A 258 25.05 -1.59 -9.93
C CYS A 258 23.68 -0.95 -9.68
N ASN A 259 23.66 0.14 -8.91
CA ASN A 259 22.42 0.88 -8.63
C ASN A 259 21.77 1.44 -9.90
N ILE A 260 22.56 1.84 -10.90
CA ILE A 260 22.03 2.33 -12.18
C ILE A 260 21.32 1.20 -12.91
N PHE A 261 21.94 0.01 -12.97
CA PHE A 261 21.37 -1.15 -13.64
C PHE A 261 20.08 -1.63 -12.93
N ALA A 262 20.07 -1.61 -11.59
CA ALA A 262 18.84 -1.91 -10.82
C ALA A 262 17.69 -0.96 -11.15
N LEU A 263 17.97 0.31 -11.42
CA LEU A 263 16.95 1.28 -11.85
C LEU A 263 16.59 1.14 -13.33
N LEU A 264 17.52 0.76 -14.20
CA LEU A 264 17.23 0.43 -15.61
C LEU A 264 16.23 -0.72 -15.72
N LYS A 265 16.36 -1.77 -14.88
CA LYS A 265 15.41 -2.90 -14.81
C LYS A 265 13.95 -2.45 -14.59
N LEU A 266 13.71 -1.27 -14.04
CA LEU A 266 12.37 -0.78 -13.74
C LEU A 266 11.69 -0.08 -14.91
N VAL A 267 12.47 0.52 -15.81
CA VAL A 267 11.97 1.44 -16.85
C VAL A 267 12.38 1.08 -18.28
N ALA A 268 13.42 0.28 -18.47
CA ALA A 268 13.87 -0.17 -19.80
C ALA A 268 13.00 -1.33 -20.31
N SER A 269 12.94 -1.46 -21.63
CA SER A 269 12.39 -2.67 -22.28
C SER A 269 13.34 -3.85 -22.08
N GLU A 270 12.82 -5.08 -22.19
CA GLU A 270 13.63 -6.31 -22.08
C GLU A 270 14.79 -6.32 -23.09
N ALA A 271 14.54 -5.90 -24.34
CA ALA A 271 15.57 -5.84 -25.37
C ALA A 271 16.68 -4.84 -25.03
N GLU A 272 16.31 -3.64 -24.59
CA GLU A 272 17.27 -2.60 -24.18
C GLU A 272 18.04 -3.01 -22.93
N LEU A 273 17.37 -3.66 -21.97
CA LEU A 273 18.02 -4.16 -20.75
C LEU A 273 19.10 -5.21 -21.09
N ALA A 274 18.82 -6.13 -22.04
CA ALA A 274 19.79 -7.12 -22.50
C ALA A 274 21.00 -6.47 -23.20
N GLU A 275 20.80 -5.40 -23.98
CA GLU A 275 21.89 -4.61 -24.58
C GLU A 275 22.78 -3.97 -23.51
N TRP A 276 22.16 -3.35 -22.48
CA TRP A 276 22.90 -2.76 -21.37
C TRP A 276 23.64 -3.82 -20.56
N GLU A 277 23.04 -4.98 -20.31
CA GLU A 277 23.71 -6.08 -19.61
C GLU A 277 24.97 -6.51 -20.35
N ASN A 278 24.89 -6.67 -21.67
CA ASN A 278 26.05 -6.99 -22.51
C ASN A 278 27.14 -5.90 -22.43
N LYS A 279 26.76 -4.61 -22.49
CA LYS A 279 27.74 -3.51 -22.34
C LYS A 279 28.42 -3.53 -20.96
N TYR A 280 27.66 -3.80 -19.88
CA TYR A 280 28.24 -3.92 -18.54
C TYR A 280 29.26 -5.05 -18.45
N ARG A 281 28.93 -6.22 -18.97
CA ARG A 281 29.78 -7.44 -18.89
C ARG A 281 30.99 -7.42 -19.80
N ASN A 282 30.94 -6.71 -20.92
CA ASN A 282 32.04 -6.67 -21.89
C ASN A 282 33.08 -5.56 -21.60
N GLY A 283 32.78 -4.61 -20.74
CA GLY A 283 33.61 -3.42 -20.56
C GLY A 283 33.47 -2.40 -21.70
N GLY A 284 34.29 -1.35 -21.67
CA GLY A 284 34.25 -0.26 -22.66
C GLY A 284 33.12 0.75 -22.46
N MET A 285 32.35 0.68 -21.37
CA MET A 285 31.20 1.54 -21.06
C MET A 285 31.45 2.36 -19.80
N GLY A 286 31.26 3.68 -19.90
CA GLY A 286 31.32 4.59 -18.73
C GLY A 286 29.95 4.72 -18.04
N TYR A 287 29.94 4.78 -16.71
CA TYR A 287 28.69 5.00 -15.95
C TYR A 287 27.94 6.26 -16.36
N GLY A 288 28.63 7.28 -16.89
CA GLY A 288 28.00 8.50 -17.39
C GLY A 288 27.03 8.25 -18.55
N GLU A 289 27.33 7.31 -19.44
CA GLU A 289 26.46 6.90 -20.55
C GLU A 289 25.18 6.22 -20.02
N ALA A 290 25.35 5.26 -19.11
CA ALA A 290 24.23 4.55 -18.49
C ALA A 290 23.31 5.50 -17.67
N LYS A 291 23.89 6.48 -16.94
CA LYS A 291 23.15 7.50 -16.21
C LYS A 291 22.34 8.40 -17.13
N LYS A 292 22.91 8.86 -18.25
CA LYS A 292 22.17 9.68 -19.22
C LYS A 292 20.98 8.92 -19.77
N ARG A 293 21.23 7.66 -20.19
CA ARG A 293 20.12 6.84 -20.72
C ARG A 293 19.05 6.53 -19.69
N LEU A 294 19.43 6.23 -18.45
CA LEU A 294 18.48 6.06 -17.36
C LEU A 294 17.63 7.32 -17.12
N ALA A 295 18.22 8.51 -17.17
CA ALA A 295 17.51 9.75 -17.01
C ALA A 295 16.46 9.98 -18.12
N GLU A 296 16.83 9.68 -19.37
CA GLU A 296 15.91 9.73 -20.51
C GLU A 296 14.74 8.76 -20.32
N LEU A 297 15.03 7.48 -20.03
CA LEU A 297 14.01 6.45 -19.81
C LEU A 297 13.08 6.79 -18.66
N MET A 298 13.58 7.31 -17.55
CA MET A 298 12.74 7.75 -16.43
C MET A 298 11.85 8.94 -16.83
N THR A 299 12.41 9.88 -17.58
CA THR A 299 11.68 11.04 -18.08
C THR A 299 10.52 10.60 -18.96
N ASP A 300 10.77 9.72 -19.92
CA ASP A 300 9.77 9.22 -20.86
C ASP A 300 8.72 8.35 -20.17
N TYR A 301 9.15 7.45 -19.26
CA TYR A 301 8.26 6.56 -18.53
C TYR A 301 7.21 7.33 -17.70
N PHE A 302 7.65 8.38 -16.99
CA PHE A 302 6.76 9.16 -16.11
C PHE A 302 6.12 10.37 -16.80
N LYS A 303 6.46 10.69 -18.04
CA LYS A 303 5.89 11.82 -18.78
C LYS A 303 4.36 11.84 -18.81
N PRO A 304 3.65 10.76 -19.24
CA PRO A 304 2.19 10.78 -19.30
C PRO A 304 1.55 10.97 -17.92
N PHE A 305 2.17 10.47 -16.88
CA PHE A 305 1.69 10.63 -15.51
C PHE A 305 1.88 12.07 -15.02
N ARG A 306 3.01 12.71 -15.35
CA ARG A 306 3.24 14.15 -15.05
C ARG A 306 2.24 15.05 -15.75
N GLU A 307 1.96 14.79 -17.04
CA GLU A 307 0.96 15.52 -17.80
C GLU A 307 -0.43 15.41 -17.15
N LYS A 308 -0.82 14.18 -16.78
CA LYS A 308 -2.09 13.93 -16.10
C LYS A 308 -2.17 14.60 -14.73
N ARG A 309 -1.07 14.57 -13.96
CA ARG A 309 -0.98 15.24 -12.66
C ARG A 309 -1.18 16.75 -12.78
N ALA A 310 -0.56 17.37 -13.79
CA ALA A 310 -0.70 18.81 -14.07
C ALA A 310 -2.14 19.21 -14.49
N GLU A 311 -2.88 18.32 -15.14
CA GLU A 311 -4.32 18.52 -15.42
C GLU A 311 -5.16 18.50 -14.13
N LEU A 312 -4.89 17.54 -13.24
CA LEU A 312 -5.60 17.39 -11.96
C LEU A 312 -5.36 18.58 -11.04
N GLU A 313 -4.16 19.16 -11.04
CA GLU A 313 -3.83 20.37 -10.28
C GLU A 313 -4.69 21.59 -10.65
N LYS A 314 -5.13 21.66 -11.91
CA LYS A 314 -6.03 22.70 -12.39
C LYS A 314 -7.50 22.46 -12.01
N ASN A 315 -7.85 21.23 -11.61
CA ASN A 315 -9.21 20.78 -11.35
C ASN A 315 -9.35 20.12 -9.97
N THR A 316 -8.88 20.78 -8.92
CA THR A 316 -8.88 20.24 -7.55
C THR A 316 -10.26 19.89 -7.00
N ASP A 317 -11.32 20.55 -7.48
CA ASP A 317 -12.69 20.23 -7.06
C ASP A 317 -13.16 18.88 -7.60
N GLN A 318 -12.75 18.51 -8.82
CA GLN A 318 -12.99 17.16 -9.35
C GLN A 318 -12.25 16.11 -8.50
N VAL A 319 -11.05 16.41 -8.03
CA VAL A 319 -10.27 15.51 -7.16
C VAL A 319 -10.96 15.30 -5.81
N LYS A 320 -11.51 16.39 -5.23
CA LYS A 320 -12.29 16.31 -3.98
C LYS A 320 -13.58 15.50 -4.19
N GLN A 321 -14.25 15.66 -5.34
CA GLN A 321 -15.46 14.91 -5.65
C GLN A 321 -15.19 13.39 -5.72
N VAL A 322 -14.06 13.00 -6.31
CA VAL A 322 -13.63 11.58 -6.32
C VAL A 322 -13.55 11.00 -4.91
N LEU A 323 -12.96 11.75 -3.97
CA LEU A 323 -12.88 11.30 -2.56
C LEU A 323 -14.26 11.23 -1.91
N ALA A 324 -15.12 12.20 -2.16
CA ALA A 324 -16.47 12.23 -1.61
C ALA A 324 -17.32 11.05 -2.12
N ASP A 325 -17.30 10.77 -3.43
CA ASP A 325 -18.00 9.65 -4.04
C ASP A 325 -17.47 8.30 -3.51
N GLY A 326 -16.15 8.21 -3.36
CA GLY A 326 -15.50 7.04 -2.75
C GLY A 326 -15.90 6.84 -1.30
N ALA A 327 -15.97 7.92 -0.51
CA ALA A 327 -16.38 7.89 0.89
C ALA A 327 -17.83 7.37 1.06
N GLU A 328 -18.76 7.82 0.22
CA GLU A 328 -20.16 7.34 0.27
C GLU A 328 -20.24 5.83 -0.04
N ARG A 329 -19.48 5.36 -1.02
CA ARG A 329 -19.39 3.93 -1.34
C ARG A 329 -18.76 3.14 -0.19
N ALA A 330 -17.70 3.65 0.42
CA ALA A 330 -17.01 3.04 1.55
C ALA A 330 -17.92 2.99 2.80
N LYS A 331 -18.59 4.09 3.15
CA LYS A 331 -19.56 4.16 4.26
C LYS A 331 -20.65 3.10 4.13
N ALA A 332 -21.19 2.92 2.93
CA ALA A 332 -22.25 1.94 2.70
C ALA A 332 -21.82 0.49 3.02
N VAL A 333 -20.54 0.18 2.91
CA VAL A 333 -19.95 -1.11 3.28
C VAL A 333 -19.62 -1.14 4.77
N ALA A 334 -18.91 -0.15 5.27
CA ALA A 334 -18.47 -0.08 6.68
C ALA A 334 -19.65 -0.06 7.66
N ALA A 335 -20.73 0.67 7.33
CA ALA A 335 -21.94 0.71 8.15
C ALA A 335 -22.61 -0.66 8.33
N LYS A 336 -22.58 -1.52 7.30
CA LYS A 336 -23.13 -2.88 7.40
C LYS A 336 -22.31 -3.74 8.35
N THR A 337 -20.99 -3.65 8.25
CA THR A 337 -20.08 -4.39 9.12
C THR A 337 -20.17 -3.89 10.56
N LEU A 338 -20.19 -2.57 10.75
CA LEU A 338 -20.37 -1.97 12.07
C LEU A 338 -21.70 -2.39 12.70
N ALA A 339 -22.80 -2.43 11.92
CA ALA A 339 -24.09 -2.90 12.42
C ALA A 339 -24.05 -4.37 12.88
N ARG A 340 -23.35 -5.25 12.15
CA ARG A 340 -23.12 -6.63 12.58
C ARG A 340 -22.35 -6.68 13.91
N ALA A 341 -21.26 -5.91 14.01
CA ALA A 341 -20.43 -5.85 15.23
C ALA A 341 -21.21 -5.30 16.43
N ARG A 342 -22.00 -4.23 16.25
CA ARG A 342 -22.89 -3.66 17.28
C ARG A 342 -23.92 -4.68 17.77
N ASN A 343 -24.55 -5.41 16.86
CA ASN A 343 -25.51 -6.45 17.22
C ASN A 343 -24.83 -7.58 18.01
N ALA A 344 -23.65 -8.02 17.57
CA ALA A 344 -22.90 -9.08 18.24
C ALA A 344 -22.54 -8.75 19.69
N VAL A 345 -22.15 -7.49 19.97
CA VAL A 345 -21.81 -7.03 21.35
C VAL A 345 -23.03 -6.55 22.15
N GLY A 346 -24.25 -6.65 21.63
CA GLY A 346 -25.46 -6.23 22.33
C GLY A 346 -25.79 -4.74 22.22
N LEU A 347 -25.09 -3.97 21.37
CA LEU A 347 -25.34 -2.54 21.09
C LEU A 347 -26.23 -2.32 19.86
N GLY A 348 -26.94 -3.37 19.40
CA GLY A 348 -27.96 -3.26 18.37
C GLY A 348 -29.14 -2.38 18.82
N ASN A 349 -30.17 -2.28 17.97
CA ASN A 349 -31.32 -1.41 18.21
C ASN A 349 -32.10 -1.86 19.47
N CYS A 350 -31.75 -1.28 20.64
CA CYS A 350 -32.42 -1.56 21.93
C CYS A 350 -33.85 -0.98 22.00
N TYR A 351 -34.23 -0.14 21.03
CA TYR A 351 -35.49 0.61 21.05
C TYR A 351 -36.56 -0.01 20.14
N GLY A 352 -36.42 -1.29 19.77
CA GLY A 352 -37.33 -2.10 18.98
C GLY A 352 -38.35 -1.33 18.14
N LYS A 353 -38.27 -1.43 16.83
CA LYS A 353 -39.45 -1.22 16.00
C LYS A 353 -40.19 -2.53 15.89
#